data_d2aad4fb6886614b634c5cea3c81e6e9
#
_entry.id   d2aad4fb6886614b634c5cea3c81e6e9
#
_cell.length_a   1.000
_cell.length_b   1.000
_cell.length_c   1.000
_cell.angle_alpha   90.00
_cell.angle_beta   90.00
_cell.angle_gamma   90.00
#
_symmetry.space_group_name_H-M   'P 1'
#
loop_
_entity.id
_entity.type
_entity.pdbx_description
1 polymer ?
#
loop_
_entity_poly.entity_id
_entity_poly.type
_entity_poly.pdbx_seq_one_letter_code
_entity_poly.pdbx_strand_id
1 'polypeptide(L)'
;MKGRLNQRVYAANAMLTALDFEKLGFWEDTTPEENITVYGMDFGDDYILLTDEDGKTVVDPKKFIVVAAYDQEDCFLWGVELKNFSALKELCSQCPAGSSELFEALRTYILPKK
;
A
#
# COMPACT_ATOMS: atom_id res chain seq x y z
N MET A 1 -21.96 26.06 -5.47
CA MET A 1 -21.81 25.62 -5.59
C MET A 1 -21.50 25.26 -5.69
N LYS A 2 -21.09 25.64 -5.51
CA LYS A 2 -20.73 25.37 -5.59
C LYS A 2 -20.24 24.70 -5.42
N GLY A 3 -20.04 25.24 -5.16
CA GLY A 3 -19.17 24.51 -4.69
C GLY A 3 -19.00 23.25 -5.16
N ARG A 4 -19.49 22.82 -5.65
CA ARG A 4 -19.39 21.70 -6.10
C ARG A 4 -18.40 21.58 -7.12
N LEU A 5 -17.96 22.45 -7.90
CA LEU A 5 -16.96 22.42 -8.80
C LEU A 5 -15.68 22.06 -8.23
N ASN A 6 -15.33 22.61 -7.14
CA ASN A 6 -14.13 22.35 -6.45
C ASN A 6 -13.96 20.94 -6.09
N GLN A 7 -15.05 20.30 -5.79
CA GLN A 7 -14.98 18.93 -5.37
C GLN A 7 -14.53 18.03 -6.46
N ARG A 8 -14.85 18.32 -7.66
CA ARG A 8 -14.42 17.53 -8.75
C ARG A 8 -12.93 17.64 -8.93
N VAL A 9 -12.40 18.83 -8.80
CA VAL A 9 -10.98 19.04 -8.92
C VAL A 9 -10.26 18.28 -7.83
N TYR A 10 -10.79 18.34 -6.64
CA TYR A 10 -10.18 17.66 -5.52
C TYR A 10 -10.17 16.17 -5.71
N ALA A 11 -11.24 15.64 -6.28
CA ALA A 11 -11.29 14.20 -6.50
C ALA A 11 -10.20 13.79 -7.47
N ALA A 12 -9.94 14.59 -8.47
CA ALA A 12 -8.92 14.24 -9.45
C ALA A 12 -7.53 14.25 -8.83
N ASN A 13 -7.35 15.08 -7.81
CA ASN A 13 -6.04 15.20 -7.16
C ASN A 13 -6.02 14.64 -5.76
N ALA A 14 -7.02 13.83 -5.43
CA ALA A 14 -7.13 13.34 -4.06
C ALA A 14 -5.92 12.51 -3.69
N MET A 15 -5.43 12.75 -2.49
CA MET A 15 -4.34 11.96 -1.95
C MET A 15 -4.93 10.75 -1.24
N LEU A 16 -4.12 9.71 -1.13
CA LEU A 16 -4.53 8.52 -0.40
C LEU A 16 -4.57 8.81 1.10
N THR A 17 -5.48 8.17 1.78
CA THR A 17 -5.62 8.30 3.23
C THR A 17 -5.63 6.92 3.84
N ALA A 18 -5.60 6.87 5.17
CA ALA A 18 -5.65 5.61 5.88
C ALA A 18 -6.87 4.79 5.51
N LEU A 19 -7.99 5.46 5.25
CA LEU A 19 -9.21 4.76 4.91
C LEU A 19 -9.07 3.96 3.62
N ASP A 20 -8.33 4.48 2.64
CA ASP A 20 -8.14 3.77 1.39
C ASP A 20 -7.44 2.44 1.63
N PHE A 21 -6.49 2.40 2.56
CA PHE A 21 -5.77 1.17 2.87
C PHE A 21 -6.57 0.27 3.80
N GLU A 22 -7.31 0.87 4.72
CA GLU A 22 -8.13 0.11 5.62
C GLU A 22 -9.18 -0.70 4.87
N LYS A 23 -9.73 -0.13 3.81
CA LYS A 23 -10.72 -0.82 3.00
C LYS A 23 -10.16 -2.06 2.32
N LEU A 24 -8.86 -2.10 2.12
CA LEU A 24 -8.19 -3.23 1.51
C LEU A 24 -7.72 -4.25 2.54
N GLY A 25 -7.91 -3.94 3.82
CA GLY A 25 -7.53 -4.86 4.89
C GLY A 25 -6.21 -4.55 5.55
N PHE A 26 -5.66 -3.35 5.30
CA PHE A 26 -4.39 -2.95 5.91
C PHE A 26 -4.62 -2.26 7.24
N TRP A 27 -3.69 -2.48 8.18
CA TRP A 27 -3.66 -1.72 9.43
C TRP A 27 -2.64 -0.60 9.25
N GLU A 28 -2.64 0.35 10.17
CA GLU A 28 -1.69 1.45 10.09
C GLU A 28 -0.88 1.56 11.35
N ASP A 29 0.34 2.06 11.22
CA ASP A 29 1.24 2.27 12.34
C ASP A 29 2.00 3.56 12.08
N THR A 30 2.09 4.44 13.06
CA THR A 30 2.77 5.71 12.91
C THR A 30 4.00 5.73 13.79
N THR A 31 5.14 6.09 13.20
CA THR A 31 6.37 6.23 13.97
C THR A 31 6.41 7.63 14.55
N PRO A 32 6.42 7.76 15.88
CA PRO A 32 6.33 9.08 16.49
C PRO A 32 7.50 9.99 16.15
N GLU A 33 8.70 9.44 16.10
CA GLU A 33 9.88 10.24 15.85
C GLU A 33 9.88 10.88 14.48
N GLU A 34 9.44 10.13 13.48
CA GLU A 34 9.50 10.60 12.12
C GLU A 34 8.17 11.06 11.58
N ASN A 35 7.13 10.82 12.35
CA ASN A 35 5.79 11.21 11.94
C ASN A 35 5.43 10.58 10.58
N ILE A 36 5.83 9.34 10.39
CA ILE A 36 5.54 8.60 9.18
C ILE A 36 4.55 7.51 9.49
N THR A 37 3.51 7.39 8.68
CA THR A 37 2.54 6.32 8.81
C THR A 37 2.85 5.26 7.78
N VAL A 38 2.98 4.01 8.22
CA VAL A 38 3.14 2.89 7.30
C VAL A 38 1.89 2.06 7.38
N TYR A 39 1.56 1.38 6.29
CA TYR A 39 0.40 0.49 6.24
C TYR A 39 0.92 -0.92 6.13
N GLY A 40 0.28 -1.85 6.79
CA GLY A 40 0.75 -3.21 6.79
C GLY A 40 -0.36 -4.22 6.78
N MET A 41 0.00 -5.47 6.57
CA MET A 41 -0.96 -6.55 6.56
C MET A 41 -0.25 -7.81 7.04
N ASP A 42 -0.95 -8.60 7.85
CA ASP A 42 -0.40 -9.84 8.39
C ASP A 42 -0.72 -11.02 7.48
N PHE A 43 0.22 -11.92 7.36
CA PHE A 43 0.08 -13.13 6.55
C PHE A 43 0.59 -14.31 7.39
N GLY A 44 -0.21 -14.72 8.36
CA GLY A 44 0.24 -15.76 9.26
C GLY A 44 1.33 -15.21 10.16
N ASP A 45 2.51 -15.82 10.10
CA ASP A 45 3.63 -15.37 10.91
C ASP A 45 4.43 -14.25 10.29
N ASP A 46 4.15 -13.97 9.03
CA ASP A 46 4.88 -12.91 8.30
C ASP A 46 4.00 -11.68 8.17
N TYR A 47 4.60 -10.57 7.76
CA TYR A 47 3.82 -9.37 7.50
C TYR A 47 4.50 -8.53 6.44
N ILE A 48 3.73 -7.61 5.84
CA ILE A 48 4.29 -6.68 4.86
C ILE A 48 4.05 -5.26 5.34
N LEU A 49 4.91 -4.36 4.88
CA LEU A 49 4.75 -2.93 5.12
C LEU A 49 4.79 -2.22 3.77
N LEU A 50 4.00 -1.15 3.66
CA LEU A 50 3.94 -0.33 2.46
C LEU A 50 4.50 1.05 2.76
N THR A 51 5.39 1.53 1.89
CA THR A 51 5.89 2.89 1.95
C THR A 51 6.01 3.40 0.53
N ASP A 52 6.32 4.68 0.36
CA ASP A 52 6.60 5.19 -0.97
C ASP A 52 8.09 4.95 -1.28
N GLU A 53 8.54 5.46 -2.42
CA GLU A 53 9.91 5.23 -2.86
C GLU A 53 10.94 5.80 -1.90
N ASP A 54 10.56 6.79 -1.13
CA ASP A 54 11.47 7.44 -0.20
C ASP A 54 11.36 6.90 1.21
N GLY A 55 10.61 5.83 1.40
CA GLY A 55 10.42 5.24 2.71
C GLY A 55 9.44 6.01 3.58
N LYS A 56 8.59 6.82 2.97
CA LYS A 56 7.65 7.65 3.70
C LYS A 56 6.22 7.20 3.46
N THR A 57 5.28 7.91 4.06
CA THR A 57 3.87 7.55 3.94
C THR A 57 3.42 7.60 2.48
N VAL A 58 2.72 6.56 2.05
CA VAL A 58 2.16 6.51 0.70
C VAL A 58 0.97 7.44 0.63
N VAL A 59 1.07 8.50 -0.15
CA VAL A 59 -0.03 9.46 -0.29
C VAL A 59 -0.42 9.72 -1.74
N ASP A 60 0.49 9.50 -2.68
CA ASP A 60 0.21 9.79 -4.09
C ASP A 60 -0.19 8.51 -4.79
N PRO A 61 -1.45 8.41 -5.26
CA PRO A 61 -1.91 7.15 -5.86
C PRO A 61 -1.22 6.81 -7.18
N LYS A 62 -0.50 7.75 -7.78
CA LYS A 62 0.15 7.52 -9.05
C LYS A 62 1.59 7.07 -8.93
N LYS A 63 2.16 7.14 -7.73
CA LYS A 63 3.56 6.80 -7.54
C LYS A 63 3.73 5.35 -7.15
N PHE A 64 4.97 4.88 -7.27
CA PHE A 64 5.30 3.52 -6.89
C PHE A 64 5.04 3.31 -5.40
N ILE A 65 4.65 2.09 -5.07
CA ILE A 65 4.49 1.67 -3.68
C ILE A 65 5.50 0.56 -3.43
N VAL A 66 6.33 0.74 -2.42
CA VAL A 66 7.31 -0.26 -2.04
C VAL A 66 6.65 -1.20 -1.04
N VAL A 67 6.72 -2.49 -1.32
CA VAL A 67 6.19 -3.53 -0.43
C VAL A 67 7.38 -4.29 0.11
N ALA A 68 7.52 -4.32 1.43
CA ALA A 68 8.60 -5.06 2.07
C ALA A 68 8.00 -6.09 3.01
N ALA A 69 8.45 -7.34 2.90
CA ALA A 69 7.93 -8.43 3.73
C ALA A 69 8.94 -8.80 4.79
N TYR A 70 8.44 -9.15 5.96
CA TYR A 70 9.26 -9.50 7.12
C TYR A 70 8.67 -10.72 7.81
N ASP A 71 9.51 -11.47 8.48
CA ASP A 71 9.02 -12.60 9.26
C ASP A 71 8.69 -12.14 10.69
N GLN A 72 8.28 -13.07 11.54
CA GLN A 72 7.82 -12.71 12.88
C GLN A 72 8.93 -12.15 13.76
N GLU A 73 10.18 -12.31 13.35
CA GLU A 73 11.32 -11.77 14.09
C GLU A 73 11.80 -10.48 13.46
N ASP A 74 10.99 -9.89 12.56
CA ASP A 74 11.29 -8.64 11.90
C ASP A 74 12.47 -8.72 10.95
N CYS A 75 12.76 -9.92 10.46
CA CYS A 75 13.82 -10.09 9.48
C CYS A 75 13.24 -9.93 8.08
N PHE A 76 13.94 -9.17 7.26
CA PHE A 76 13.49 -8.89 5.90
C PHE A 76 13.48 -10.17 5.06
N LEU A 77 12.39 -10.39 4.33
CA LEU A 77 12.25 -11.55 3.47
C LEU A 77 12.41 -11.19 1.99
N TRP A 78 11.64 -10.20 1.54
CA TRP A 78 11.68 -9.77 0.15
C TRP A 78 11.03 -8.40 0.00
N GLY A 79 11.29 -7.77 -1.13
CA GLY A 79 10.69 -6.48 -1.43
C GLY A 79 10.33 -6.39 -2.89
N VAL A 80 9.24 -5.68 -3.21
CA VAL A 80 8.85 -5.42 -4.58
C VAL A 80 8.33 -3.99 -4.66
N GLU A 81 8.25 -3.48 -5.88
CA GLU A 81 7.65 -2.18 -6.13
C GLU A 81 6.42 -2.37 -6.97
N LEU A 82 5.30 -1.84 -6.50
CA LEU A 82 4.08 -1.84 -7.28
C LEU A 82 4.03 -0.53 -8.05
N LYS A 83 3.46 -0.57 -9.24
CA LYS A 83 3.47 0.59 -10.11
C LYS A 83 2.71 1.76 -9.51
N ASN A 84 1.57 1.48 -8.88
CA ASN A 84 0.75 2.54 -8.30
C ASN A 84 -0.31 1.89 -7.42
N PHE A 85 -1.17 2.74 -6.85
CA PHE A 85 -2.22 2.24 -5.96
C PHE A 85 -3.23 1.37 -6.69
N SER A 86 -3.49 1.64 -7.96
CA SER A 86 -4.41 0.80 -8.73
C SER A 86 -3.90 -0.63 -8.83
N ALA A 87 -2.60 -0.80 -8.98
CA ALA A 87 -2.01 -2.14 -9.04
C ALA A 87 -2.24 -2.88 -7.72
N LEU A 88 -2.09 -2.17 -6.60
CA LEU A 88 -2.34 -2.76 -5.30
C LEU A 88 -3.80 -3.15 -5.16
N LYS A 89 -4.71 -2.26 -5.54
CA LYS A 89 -6.13 -2.53 -5.45
C LYS A 89 -6.50 -3.75 -6.27
N GLU A 90 -5.92 -3.87 -7.45
CA GLU A 90 -6.24 -4.98 -8.32
C GLU A 90 -5.81 -6.31 -7.69
N LEU A 91 -4.62 -6.35 -7.13
CA LEU A 91 -4.16 -7.57 -6.47
C LEU A 91 -5.06 -7.91 -5.28
N CYS A 92 -5.42 -6.91 -4.51
CA CYS A 92 -6.27 -7.13 -3.34
C CYS A 92 -7.69 -7.55 -3.72
N SER A 93 -8.14 -7.19 -4.92
CA SER A 93 -9.46 -7.60 -5.37
C SER A 93 -9.46 -9.04 -5.86
N GLN A 94 -8.32 -9.54 -6.28
CA GLN A 94 -8.21 -10.90 -6.80
C GLN A 94 -7.91 -11.93 -5.73
N CYS A 95 -7.32 -11.51 -4.64
CA CYS A 95 -6.89 -12.42 -3.58
C CYS A 95 -7.38 -11.89 -2.24
N PRO A 96 -7.85 -12.76 -1.34
CA PRO A 96 -8.33 -12.29 -0.04
C PRO A 96 -7.23 -11.66 0.79
N ALA A 97 -7.58 -10.69 1.62
CA ALA A 97 -6.62 -10.05 2.49
C ALA A 97 -6.01 -11.07 3.43
N GLY A 98 -4.71 -10.98 3.62
CA GLY A 98 -4.00 -11.87 4.54
C GLY A 98 -3.85 -13.30 4.05
N SER A 99 -4.22 -13.59 2.81
CA SER A 99 -4.15 -14.94 2.28
C SER A 99 -2.77 -15.23 1.70
N SER A 100 -2.43 -16.52 1.64
CA SER A 100 -1.16 -16.91 1.04
C SER A 100 -1.16 -16.57 -0.45
N GLU A 101 -2.34 -16.54 -1.08
CA GLU A 101 -2.44 -16.19 -2.47
C GLU A 101 -2.03 -14.74 -2.70
N LEU A 102 -2.48 -13.84 -1.83
CA LEU A 102 -2.11 -12.45 -1.96
C LEU A 102 -0.62 -12.27 -1.68
N PHE A 103 -0.11 -12.95 -0.68
CA PHE A 103 1.30 -12.87 -0.32
C PHE A 103 2.16 -13.28 -1.52
N GLU A 104 1.79 -14.36 -2.18
CA GLU A 104 2.54 -14.85 -3.31
C GLU A 104 2.38 -13.93 -4.51
N ALA A 105 1.18 -13.39 -4.73
CA ALA A 105 0.94 -12.47 -5.84
C ALA A 105 1.79 -11.21 -5.70
N LEU A 106 1.92 -10.71 -4.47
CA LEU A 106 2.76 -9.55 -4.23
C LEU A 106 4.23 -9.89 -4.44
N ARG A 107 4.65 -11.03 -3.89
CA ARG A 107 6.05 -11.43 -3.98
C ARG A 107 6.53 -11.57 -5.43
N THR A 108 5.65 -12.05 -6.30
CA THR A 108 6.02 -12.31 -7.69
C THR A 108 5.63 -11.18 -8.64
N TYR A 109 5.15 -10.06 -8.11
CA TYR A 109 4.75 -8.95 -8.95
C TYR A 109 5.97 -8.39 -9.71
N ILE A 110 5.76 -8.12 -10.98
CA ILE A 110 6.81 -7.56 -11.82
C ILE A 110 6.28 -6.27 -12.43
N LEU A 111 7.07 -5.20 -12.35
CA LEU A 111 6.65 -3.93 -12.91
C LEU A 111 6.44 -4.07 -14.41
N PRO A 112 5.34 -3.52 -14.93
CA PRO A 112 5.10 -3.59 -16.36
C PRO A 112 6.16 -2.82 -17.12
N LYS A 113 6.54 -3.34 -18.27
CA LYS A 113 7.49 -2.65 -19.12
C LYS A 113 6.75 -1.85 -20.16
N LYS A 114 7.36 -0.76 -20.58
CA LYS A 114 6.70 0.06 -21.57
C LYS A 114 6.91 -0.46 -22.96
#